data_83cf72ecce7b5a1f39a6a6d39b9a8340
#
_entry.id   83cf72ecce7b5a1f39a6a6d39b9a8340
#
_cell.length_a   1.000
_cell.length_b   1.000
_cell.length_c   1.000
_cell.angle_alpha   90.00
_cell.angle_beta   90.00
_cell.angle_gamma   90.00
#
_symmetry.space_group_name_H-M   'P 1'
#
loop_
_entity.id
_entity.type
_entity.pdbx_description
1 polymer ?
#
loop_
_entity_poly.entity_id
_entity_poly.type
_entity_poly.pdbx_seq_one_letter_code
_entity_poly.pdbx_strand_id
1 'polypeptide(L)'
;HSIGNFGFKAKYIPDMAFDFQAFTIEKSILKGRIACFLDTGLGKTLIQIAIANNIILETNKKVLILTPLAVAFQFLIEAEKMGIDDIEYSKDGNHTKKIVICNYERLHYFKEKDFVGVILDESSILKNFDGKIKAQVTAFVKKIPYRFLSTATPSPNDFIELGTSSEALGYMGYMDMLTKFFKNNQNDTGGRTNIGNKFYLKPHAEKSFFAWVNQWSIMAKMPSDLGFSNEGYILPELIINDHIIKNQSLIGVNGQFQIFTPIAKTMTEVRHEQKSTERKRCEKSIELANGKTSVYWCNTNNESAILKELDPEAYEIIGSQSIEKKEEVLKAFADGEISRLITKAKMTGMGLNWQHCNHSVFFPTWSYEQRYQAIRRFWRFGQKKEVVIDQVISDGQTRVLEALDQKTKKAIELHKNLTENVNMVFTHIQKEFNKEILKPKFL
;
A
#
# COMPACT_ATOMS: atom_id res chain seq x y z
N HIS A 1 14.96 -8.00 -25.83
CA HIS A 1 14.49 -6.70 -26.35
C HIS A 1 14.45 -5.72 -25.18
N SER A 2 15.29 -4.66 -25.25
CA SER A 2 15.25 -3.56 -24.30
C SER A 2 13.93 -2.78 -24.50
N ILE A 3 13.20 -2.54 -23.42
CA ILE A 3 12.02 -1.68 -23.45
C ILE A 3 12.50 -0.24 -23.66
N GLY A 4 12.03 0.41 -24.72
CA GLY A 4 12.41 1.78 -25.06
C GLY A 4 11.99 2.81 -24.00
N ASN A 5 12.58 3.99 -24.08
CA ASN A 5 12.13 5.15 -23.31
C ASN A 5 11.01 5.85 -24.09
N PHE A 6 9.88 6.10 -23.42
CA PHE A 6 8.70 6.79 -23.98
C PHE A 6 8.64 8.26 -23.54
N GLY A 7 9.53 8.64 -22.62
CA GLY A 7 9.50 9.93 -21.97
C GLY A 7 10.52 10.92 -22.50
N PHE A 8 10.91 11.84 -21.68
CA PHE A 8 11.76 12.98 -21.98
C PHE A 8 12.71 13.28 -20.80
N LYS A 9 13.60 14.23 -20.94
CA LYS A 9 14.52 14.66 -19.87
C LYS A 9 13.75 15.48 -18.83
N ALA A 10 13.94 15.19 -17.54
CA ALA A 10 13.29 15.95 -16.46
C ALA A 10 13.67 17.43 -16.53
N LYS A 11 12.69 18.31 -16.35
CA LYS A 11 12.79 19.76 -16.35
C LYS A 11 12.69 20.37 -14.94
N TYR A 12 12.15 19.61 -14.00
CA TYR A 12 11.88 20.05 -12.64
C TYR A 12 12.19 18.95 -11.64
N ILE A 13 13.02 19.27 -10.65
CA ILE A 13 13.26 18.46 -9.46
C ILE A 13 13.02 19.37 -8.25
N PRO A 14 12.11 19.02 -7.30
CA PRO A 14 11.90 19.83 -6.12
C PRO A 14 13.17 19.96 -5.29
N ASP A 15 13.47 21.16 -4.78
CA ASP A 15 14.65 21.39 -3.93
C ASP A 15 14.64 20.54 -2.67
N MET A 16 13.47 20.32 -2.09
CA MET A 16 13.26 19.48 -0.92
C MET A 16 13.39 17.97 -1.17
N ALA A 17 13.53 17.53 -2.43
CA ALA A 17 13.66 16.13 -2.75
C ALA A 17 15.04 15.59 -2.33
N PHE A 18 15.05 14.44 -1.66
CA PHE A 18 16.29 13.69 -1.42
C PHE A 18 16.86 13.13 -2.72
N ASP A 19 18.15 12.80 -2.75
CA ASP A 19 18.83 12.33 -3.96
C ASP A 19 18.16 11.10 -4.60
N PHE A 20 17.74 10.12 -3.80
CA PHE A 20 17.05 8.94 -4.31
C PHE A 20 15.64 9.28 -4.89
N GLN A 21 14.98 10.33 -4.36
CA GLN A 21 13.70 10.80 -4.91
C GLN A 21 13.95 11.52 -6.23
N ALA A 22 14.95 12.38 -6.29
CA ALA A 22 15.37 13.06 -7.51
C ALA A 22 15.72 12.06 -8.63
N PHE A 23 16.52 11.04 -8.31
CA PHE A 23 16.82 9.91 -9.19
C PHE A 23 15.56 9.19 -9.68
N THR A 24 14.63 8.91 -8.77
CA THR A 24 13.36 8.23 -9.10
C THR A 24 12.51 9.08 -10.04
N ILE A 25 12.42 10.39 -9.81
CA ILE A 25 11.71 11.34 -10.69
C ILE A 25 12.33 11.35 -12.08
N GLU A 26 13.64 11.58 -12.17
CA GLU A 26 14.34 11.62 -13.44
C GLU A 26 14.14 10.35 -14.27
N LYS A 27 14.37 9.20 -13.65
CA LYS A 27 14.19 7.91 -14.30
C LYS A 27 12.76 7.68 -14.74
N SER A 28 11.77 8.07 -13.90
CA SER A 28 10.36 7.93 -14.23
C SER A 28 9.97 8.75 -15.44
N ILE A 29 10.41 10.01 -15.49
CA ILE A 29 10.15 10.91 -16.62
C ILE A 29 10.80 10.40 -17.90
N LEU A 30 12.05 9.94 -17.83
CA LEU A 30 12.76 9.38 -18.98
C LEU A 30 12.07 8.13 -19.53
N LYS A 31 11.55 7.28 -18.66
CA LYS A 31 10.79 6.08 -19.05
C LYS A 31 9.40 6.42 -19.61
N GLY A 32 8.72 7.43 -19.07
CA GLY A 32 7.35 7.82 -19.45
C GLY A 32 6.26 6.79 -19.13
N ARG A 33 6.64 5.53 -18.89
CA ARG A 33 5.77 4.44 -18.46
C ARG A 33 6.52 3.57 -17.47
N ILE A 34 6.21 3.68 -16.17
CA ILE A 34 6.96 2.99 -15.13
C ILE A 34 6.12 2.81 -13.86
N ALA A 35 6.43 1.78 -13.09
CA ALA A 35 5.92 1.58 -11.75
C ALA A 35 6.97 1.94 -10.70
N CYS A 36 6.59 2.76 -9.72
CA CYS A 36 7.40 3.12 -8.56
C CYS A 36 6.89 2.34 -7.34
N PHE A 37 7.53 1.23 -7.06
CA PHE A 37 7.21 0.35 -5.93
C PHE A 37 8.08 0.73 -4.73
N LEU A 38 7.78 1.89 -4.17
CA LEU A 38 8.50 2.47 -3.04
C LEU A 38 7.74 2.23 -1.74
N ASP A 39 8.46 1.88 -0.69
CA ASP A 39 7.85 1.66 0.61
C ASP A 39 7.21 2.96 1.17
N THR A 40 6.37 2.80 2.19
CA THR A 40 5.76 3.94 2.89
C THR A 40 6.84 4.78 3.56
N GLY A 41 6.71 6.11 3.46
CA GLY A 41 7.69 7.04 4.01
C GLY A 41 8.79 7.47 3.03
N LEU A 42 8.92 6.84 1.84
CA LEU A 42 9.90 7.23 0.83
C LEU A 42 9.45 8.42 -0.05
N GLY A 43 8.37 9.13 0.31
CA GLY A 43 7.94 10.35 -0.36
C GLY A 43 7.24 10.14 -1.70
N LYS A 44 6.47 9.06 -1.85
CA LYS A 44 5.71 8.77 -3.08
C LYS A 44 4.87 9.94 -3.57
N THR A 45 4.19 10.66 -2.67
CA THR A 45 3.34 11.80 -3.02
C THR A 45 4.13 12.91 -3.68
N LEU A 46 5.28 13.31 -3.10
CA LEU A 46 6.20 14.28 -3.68
C LEU A 46 6.66 13.85 -5.08
N ILE A 47 7.09 12.59 -5.22
CA ILE A 47 7.55 12.03 -6.49
C ILE A 47 6.44 12.10 -7.55
N GLN A 48 5.22 11.73 -7.21
CA GLN A 48 4.06 11.74 -8.12
C GLN A 48 3.70 13.16 -8.58
N ILE A 49 3.69 14.14 -7.66
CA ILE A 49 3.43 15.56 -8.00
C ILE A 49 4.54 16.08 -8.92
N ALA A 50 5.80 15.78 -8.60
CA ALA A 50 6.93 16.20 -9.43
C ALA A 50 6.87 15.58 -10.85
N ILE A 51 6.47 14.31 -10.97
CA ILE A 51 6.23 13.66 -12.27
C ILE A 51 5.13 14.39 -13.03
N ALA A 52 3.99 14.66 -12.39
CA ALA A 52 2.87 15.39 -13.01
C ALA A 52 3.30 16.77 -13.51
N ASN A 53 4.03 17.53 -12.68
CA ASN A 53 4.52 18.85 -13.03
C ASN A 53 5.51 18.81 -14.23
N ASN A 54 6.42 17.83 -14.27
CA ASN A 54 7.31 17.65 -15.41
C ASN A 54 6.55 17.41 -16.74
N ILE A 55 5.51 16.58 -16.69
CA ILE A 55 4.68 16.31 -17.88
C ILE A 55 4.00 17.59 -18.36
N ILE A 56 3.49 18.41 -17.43
CA ILE A 56 2.88 19.70 -17.75
C ILE A 56 3.89 20.67 -18.37
N LEU A 57 5.08 20.77 -17.79
CA LEU A 57 6.18 21.62 -18.31
C LEU A 57 6.63 21.20 -19.71
N GLU A 58 6.57 19.90 -20.02
CA GLU A 58 6.92 19.39 -21.37
C GLU A 58 5.80 19.59 -22.37
N THR A 59 4.57 19.24 -22.00
CA THR A 59 3.46 19.07 -22.95
C THR A 59 2.45 20.20 -22.95
N ASN A 60 2.42 21.01 -21.89
CA ASN A 60 1.38 22.00 -21.58
C ASN A 60 -0.05 21.41 -21.52
N LYS A 61 -0.17 20.09 -21.22
CA LYS A 61 -1.44 19.34 -21.14
C LYS A 61 -1.68 18.80 -19.73
N LYS A 62 -2.92 18.35 -19.51
CA LYS A 62 -3.38 17.91 -18.19
C LYS A 62 -2.90 16.50 -17.82
N VAL A 63 -2.71 16.29 -16.52
CA VAL A 63 -2.34 15.01 -15.89
C VAL A 63 -3.38 14.64 -14.84
N LEU A 64 -3.84 13.39 -14.84
CA LEU A 64 -4.76 12.85 -13.86
C LEU A 64 -4.01 12.02 -12.81
N ILE A 65 -4.25 12.28 -11.53
CA ILE A 65 -3.79 11.46 -10.42
C ILE A 65 -5.00 10.73 -9.85
N LEU A 66 -4.99 9.40 -9.95
CA LEU A 66 -5.99 8.53 -9.33
C LEU A 66 -5.47 8.10 -7.96
N THR A 67 -6.25 8.35 -6.91
CA THR A 67 -5.87 8.04 -5.53
C THR A 67 -7.06 7.53 -4.72
N PRO A 68 -6.84 6.76 -3.65
CA PRO A 68 -7.89 6.46 -2.69
C PRO A 68 -8.50 7.74 -2.08
N LEU A 69 -9.81 7.69 -1.77
CA LEU A 69 -10.63 8.85 -1.42
C LEU A 69 -9.98 9.79 -0.40
N ALA A 70 -9.42 9.24 0.65
CA ALA A 70 -8.91 10.04 1.77
C ALA A 70 -7.47 10.57 1.59
N VAL A 71 -6.79 10.21 0.52
CA VAL A 71 -5.41 10.65 0.24
C VAL A 71 -5.37 11.93 -0.59
N ALA A 72 -6.46 12.28 -1.26
CA ALA A 72 -6.53 13.41 -2.19
C ALA A 72 -6.07 14.74 -1.56
N PHE A 73 -6.48 15.02 -0.33
CA PHE A 73 -6.09 16.24 0.40
C PHE A 73 -4.60 16.29 0.74
N GLN A 74 -3.98 15.13 0.98
CA GLN A 74 -2.54 15.08 1.22
C GLN A 74 -1.73 15.53 -0.01
N PHE A 75 -2.22 15.24 -1.22
CA PHE A 75 -1.61 15.74 -2.45
C PHE A 75 -1.66 17.26 -2.53
N LEU A 76 -2.77 17.90 -2.12
CA LEU A 76 -2.91 19.36 -2.13
C LEU A 76 -1.94 20.01 -1.14
N ILE A 77 -1.86 19.48 0.09
CA ILE A 77 -0.93 19.97 1.12
C ILE A 77 0.53 19.83 0.67
N GLU A 78 0.87 18.71 0.05
CA GLU A 78 2.23 18.47 -0.41
C GLU A 78 2.59 19.36 -1.61
N ALA A 79 1.64 19.57 -2.54
CA ALA A 79 1.81 20.48 -3.66
C ALA A 79 2.03 21.95 -3.21
N GLU A 80 1.29 22.39 -2.19
CA GLU A 80 1.48 23.70 -1.58
C GLU A 80 2.91 23.89 -1.04
N LYS A 81 3.44 22.87 -0.33
CA LYS A 81 4.83 22.88 0.15
C LYS A 81 5.86 22.91 -0.99
N MET A 82 5.53 22.35 -2.14
CA MET A 82 6.35 22.36 -3.36
C MET A 82 6.18 23.65 -4.18
N GLY A 83 5.28 24.57 -3.79
CA GLY A 83 4.97 25.78 -4.57
C GLY A 83 4.24 25.49 -5.88
N ILE A 84 3.46 24.41 -5.95
CA ILE A 84 2.70 24.00 -7.14
C ILE A 84 1.22 24.32 -6.94
N ASP A 85 0.74 25.38 -7.60
CA ASP A 85 -0.64 25.88 -7.47
C ASP A 85 -1.60 25.36 -8.56
N ASP A 86 -1.06 24.79 -9.66
CA ASP A 86 -1.84 24.28 -10.80
C ASP A 86 -2.35 22.85 -10.54
N ILE A 87 -2.92 22.62 -9.34
CA ILE A 87 -3.43 21.35 -8.87
C ILE A 87 -4.81 21.52 -8.21
N GLU A 88 -5.73 20.59 -8.46
CA GLU A 88 -7.05 20.57 -7.82
C GLU A 88 -7.58 19.15 -7.63
N TYR A 89 -8.51 18.99 -6.68
CA TYR A 89 -9.31 17.78 -6.50
C TYR A 89 -10.68 17.96 -7.16
N SER A 90 -11.02 17.10 -8.11
CA SER A 90 -12.29 17.09 -8.81
C SER A 90 -13.16 15.89 -8.43
N LYS A 91 -14.43 16.16 -8.10
CA LYS A 91 -15.41 15.14 -7.68
C LYS A 91 -16.34 14.69 -8.81
N ASP A 92 -16.51 15.50 -9.84
CA ASP A 92 -17.56 15.39 -10.85
C ASP A 92 -17.06 15.46 -12.30
N GLY A 93 -15.73 15.47 -12.48
CA GLY A 93 -15.09 15.57 -13.80
C GLY A 93 -14.90 16.99 -14.30
N ASN A 94 -15.40 18.03 -13.58
CA ASN A 94 -15.09 19.41 -13.88
C ASN A 94 -13.70 19.78 -13.36
N HIS A 95 -12.86 20.36 -14.20
CA HIS A 95 -11.50 20.72 -13.81
C HIS A 95 -10.95 21.88 -14.63
N THR A 96 -10.29 22.82 -13.94
CA THR A 96 -9.66 24.02 -14.52
C THR A 96 -8.15 23.92 -14.52
N LYS A 97 -7.58 23.30 -13.49
CA LYS A 97 -6.14 23.11 -13.30
C LYS A 97 -5.58 21.99 -14.16
N LYS A 98 -4.25 21.95 -14.28
CA LYS A 98 -3.57 20.95 -15.13
C LYS A 98 -3.26 19.66 -14.39
N ILE A 99 -2.99 19.70 -13.08
CA ILE A 99 -2.91 18.50 -12.24
C ILE A 99 -4.29 18.28 -11.62
N VAL A 100 -4.94 17.21 -12.02
CA VAL A 100 -6.29 16.87 -11.54
C VAL A 100 -6.22 15.61 -10.69
N ILE A 101 -6.69 15.68 -9.45
CA ILE A 101 -6.77 14.55 -8.55
C ILE A 101 -8.21 14.05 -8.56
N CYS A 102 -8.40 12.75 -8.65
CA CYS A 102 -9.71 12.13 -8.42
C CYS A 102 -9.59 10.75 -7.76
N ASN A 103 -10.71 10.26 -7.25
CA ASN A 103 -10.77 8.93 -6.66
C ASN A 103 -11.08 7.88 -7.72
N TYR A 104 -10.65 6.65 -7.48
CA TYR A 104 -10.90 5.52 -8.37
C TYR A 104 -12.39 5.31 -8.68
N GLU A 105 -13.26 5.47 -7.68
CA GLU A 105 -14.71 5.30 -7.81
C GLU A 105 -15.37 6.37 -8.68
N ARG A 106 -14.69 7.52 -8.87
CA ARG A 106 -15.17 8.67 -9.64
C ARG A 106 -14.57 8.75 -11.05
N LEU A 107 -13.72 7.79 -11.43
CA LEU A 107 -13.05 7.78 -12.74
C LEU A 107 -14.05 7.87 -13.93
N HIS A 108 -15.27 7.37 -13.75
CA HIS A 108 -16.30 7.39 -14.79
C HIS A 108 -16.79 8.79 -15.17
N TYR A 109 -16.50 9.83 -14.39
CA TYR A 109 -16.78 11.23 -14.75
C TYR A 109 -15.74 11.84 -15.67
N PHE A 110 -14.56 11.22 -15.84
CA PHE A 110 -13.43 11.75 -16.60
C PHE A 110 -13.30 11.09 -17.95
N LYS A 111 -12.80 11.86 -18.93
CA LYS A 111 -12.56 11.38 -20.29
C LYS A 111 -11.05 11.27 -20.52
N GLU A 112 -10.58 10.12 -20.99
CA GLU A 112 -9.18 9.86 -21.24
C GLU A 112 -8.51 10.86 -22.21
N LYS A 113 -9.24 11.38 -23.18
CA LYS A 113 -8.76 12.35 -24.17
C LYS A 113 -8.34 13.70 -23.59
N ASP A 114 -8.80 14.02 -22.37
CA ASP A 114 -8.51 15.28 -21.70
C ASP A 114 -7.12 15.25 -21.05
N PHE A 115 -6.49 14.08 -20.96
CA PHE A 115 -5.23 13.88 -20.26
C PHE A 115 -4.14 13.27 -21.15
N VAL A 116 -2.91 13.73 -20.95
CA VAL A 116 -1.71 13.17 -21.59
C VAL A 116 -0.93 12.27 -20.64
N GLY A 117 -1.13 12.43 -19.36
CA GLY A 117 -0.50 11.62 -18.30
C GLY A 117 -1.51 11.13 -17.28
N VAL A 118 -1.26 9.94 -16.74
CA VAL A 118 -2.03 9.37 -15.63
C VAL A 118 -1.09 8.75 -14.61
N ILE A 119 -1.35 9.02 -13.34
CA ILE A 119 -0.61 8.50 -12.20
C ILE A 119 -1.59 7.76 -11.31
N LEU A 120 -1.31 6.51 -10.98
CA LEU A 120 -2.12 5.69 -10.09
C LEU A 120 -1.43 5.57 -8.73
N ASP A 121 -1.91 6.32 -7.75
CA ASP A 121 -1.50 6.16 -6.37
C ASP A 121 -2.21 4.95 -5.75
N GLU A 122 -1.50 4.18 -4.93
CA GLU A 122 -1.94 2.89 -4.39
C GLU A 122 -2.44 1.94 -5.51
N SER A 123 -1.63 1.78 -6.56
CA SER A 123 -1.95 0.96 -7.74
C SER A 123 -2.16 -0.54 -7.44
N SER A 124 -1.99 -0.96 -6.19
CA SER A 124 -2.35 -2.30 -5.70
C SER A 124 -3.80 -2.69 -6.01
N ILE A 125 -4.68 -1.72 -6.25
CA ILE A 125 -6.06 -1.97 -6.73
C ILE A 125 -6.10 -2.78 -8.04
N LEU A 126 -5.05 -2.71 -8.87
CA LEU A 126 -4.94 -3.44 -10.13
C LEU A 126 -4.65 -4.93 -9.94
N LYS A 127 -4.26 -5.37 -8.75
CA LYS A 127 -3.96 -6.78 -8.47
C LYS A 127 -5.19 -7.69 -8.59
N ASN A 128 -6.37 -7.15 -8.27
CA ASN A 128 -7.64 -7.87 -8.41
C ASN A 128 -8.15 -7.75 -9.85
N PHE A 129 -7.61 -8.60 -10.74
CA PHE A 129 -7.88 -8.54 -12.18
C PHE A 129 -9.32 -8.89 -12.58
N ASP A 130 -10.12 -9.49 -11.70
CA ASP A 130 -11.55 -9.81 -11.94
C ASP A 130 -12.47 -8.63 -11.55
N GLY A 131 -11.92 -7.59 -10.92
CA GLY A 131 -12.69 -6.45 -10.43
C GLY A 131 -13.14 -5.49 -11.54
N LYS A 132 -14.37 -4.97 -11.44
CA LYS A 132 -14.91 -3.94 -12.35
C LYS A 132 -14.03 -2.69 -12.39
N ILE A 133 -13.55 -2.24 -11.23
CA ILE A 133 -12.67 -1.07 -11.10
C ILE A 133 -11.36 -1.31 -11.86
N LYS A 134 -10.75 -2.48 -11.73
CA LYS A 134 -9.53 -2.83 -12.47
C LYS A 134 -9.75 -2.74 -13.97
N ALA A 135 -10.82 -3.31 -14.48
CA ALA A 135 -11.14 -3.29 -15.91
C ALA A 135 -11.33 -1.84 -16.42
N GLN A 136 -12.07 -1.03 -15.69
CA GLN A 136 -12.30 0.38 -16.00
C GLN A 136 -11.00 1.19 -16.00
N VAL A 137 -10.19 1.07 -14.94
CA VAL A 137 -8.91 1.78 -14.82
C VAL A 137 -7.94 1.36 -15.92
N THR A 138 -7.81 0.06 -16.18
CA THR A 138 -6.91 -0.44 -17.23
C THR A 138 -7.32 0.06 -18.62
N ALA A 139 -8.62 0.06 -18.94
CA ALA A 139 -9.13 0.55 -20.21
C ALA A 139 -8.87 2.06 -20.38
N PHE A 140 -9.04 2.84 -19.32
CA PHE A 140 -8.76 4.27 -19.30
C PHE A 140 -7.25 4.56 -19.49
N VAL A 141 -6.41 3.91 -18.68
CA VAL A 141 -4.96 4.11 -18.67
C VAL A 141 -4.31 3.73 -20.01
N LYS A 142 -4.78 2.67 -20.66
CA LYS A 142 -4.24 2.21 -21.96
C LYS A 142 -4.32 3.25 -23.08
N LYS A 143 -5.19 4.23 -22.98
CA LYS A 143 -5.36 5.29 -23.98
C LYS A 143 -4.47 6.52 -23.74
N ILE A 144 -3.82 6.60 -22.56
CA ILE A 144 -3.01 7.76 -22.16
C ILE A 144 -1.53 7.47 -22.44
N PRO A 145 -0.76 8.41 -23.03
CA PRO A 145 0.65 8.19 -23.38
C PRO A 145 1.57 7.94 -22.17
N TYR A 146 1.55 8.85 -21.16
CA TYR A 146 2.41 8.78 -19.99
C TYR A 146 1.68 8.09 -18.83
N ARG A 147 2.24 6.99 -18.29
CA ARG A 147 1.59 6.12 -17.33
C ARG A 147 2.50 5.81 -16.17
N PHE A 148 2.06 6.10 -14.96
CA PHE A 148 2.83 5.87 -13.76
C PHE A 148 1.99 5.13 -12.71
N LEU A 149 2.58 4.11 -12.11
CA LEU A 149 1.98 3.36 -11.02
C LEU A 149 2.80 3.59 -9.76
N SER A 150 2.14 3.66 -8.60
CA SER A 150 2.80 3.84 -7.32
C SER A 150 2.11 3.00 -6.25
N THR A 151 2.86 2.18 -5.53
CA THR A 151 2.38 1.41 -4.36
C THR A 151 3.55 0.91 -3.53
N ALA A 152 3.31 0.70 -2.23
CA ALA A 152 4.26 0.03 -1.35
C ALA A 152 4.11 -1.51 -1.39
N THR A 153 2.98 -2.02 -1.91
CA THR A 153 2.64 -3.45 -1.92
C THR A 153 2.30 -3.93 -3.34
N PRO A 154 3.30 -4.01 -4.24
CA PRO A 154 3.05 -4.31 -5.66
C PRO A 154 2.52 -5.72 -5.88
N SER A 155 2.86 -6.67 -5.00
CA SER A 155 2.58 -8.09 -5.15
C SER A 155 2.54 -8.78 -3.77
N PRO A 156 1.53 -8.43 -2.93
CA PRO A 156 1.50 -8.88 -1.55
C PRO A 156 1.19 -10.37 -1.38
N ASN A 157 0.65 -11.04 -2.39
CA ASN A 157 0.30 -12.46 -2.30
C ASN A 157 1.10 -13.34 -3.28
N ASP A 158 1.31 -12.89 -4.52
CA ASP A 158 1.98 -13.68 -5.56
C ASP A 158 2.56 -12.78 -6.67
N PHE A 159 3.66 -13.22 -7.28
CA PHE A 159 4.32 -12.56 -8.42
C PHE A 159 3.41 -12.35 -9.64
N ILE A 160 2.37 -13.18 -9.80
CA ILE A 160 1.41 -13.04 -10.91
C ILE A 160 0.69 -11.68 -10.88
N GLU A 161 0.57 -11.05 -9.71
CA GLU A 161 -0.08 -9.74 -9.56
C GLU A 161 0.66 -8.63 -10.33
N LEU A 162 1.97 -8.78 -10.56
CA LEU A 162 2.78 -7.85 -11.36
C LEU A 162 2.35 -7.78 -12.83
N GLY A 163 1.72 -8.83 -13.34
CA GLY A 163 1.20 -8.86 -14.72
C GLY A 163 0.14 -7.81 -14.97
N THR A 164 -0.71 -7.49 -13.98
CA THR A 164 -1.73 -6.44 -14.12
C THR A 164 -1.10 -5.05 -14.21
N SER A 165 -0.03 -4.81 -13.46
CA SER A 165 0.75 -3.57 -13.52
C SER A 165 1.44 -3.42 -14.87
N SER A 166 2.08 -4.49 -15.36
CA SER A 166 2.69 -4.50 -16.70
C SER A 166 1.69 -4.23 -17.81
N GLU A 167 0.51 -4.83 -17.74
CA GLU A 167 -0.57 -4.64 -18.71
C GLU A 167 -1.10 -3.20 -18.72
N ALA A 168 -1.29 -2.59 -17.55
CA ALA A 168 -1.72 -1.18 -17.42
C ALA A 168 -0.68 -0.23 -18.02
N LEU A 169 0.61 -0.47 -17.79
CA LEU A 169 1.70 0.31 -18.37
C LEU A 169 1.84 0.11 -19.89
N GLY A 170 1.27 -0.96 -20.45
CA GLY A 170 1.31 -1.26 -21.87
C GLY A 170 2.56 -2.02 -22.33
N TYR A 171 3.14 -2.81 -21.43
CA TYR A 171 4.23 -3.73 -21.74
C TYR A 171 3.68 -5.12 -22.12
N MET A 172 3.86 -6.09 -21.28
CA MET A 172 3.38 -7.47 -21.54
C MET A 172 1.99 -7.66 -20.92
N GLY A 173 1.08 -8.27 -21.68
CA GLY A 173 -0.24 -8.66 -21.18
C GLY A 173 -0.17 -9.68 -20.05
N TYR A 174 -1.19 -9.69 -19.17
CA TYR A 174 -1.24 -10.60 -18.02
C TYR A 174 -1.11 -12.08 -18.44
N MET A 175 -1.87 -12.51 -19.45
CA MET A 175 -1.84 -13.91 -19.93
C MET A 175 -0.52 -14.27 -20.60
N ASP A 176 0.08 -13.35 -21.34
CA ASP A 176 1.40 -13.56 -21.98
C ASP A 176 2.49 -13.73 -20.92
N MET A 177 2.45 -12.96 -19.86
CA MET A 177 3.36 -13.09 -18.71
C MET A 177 3.21 -14.46 -18.05
N LEU A 178 1.98 -14.92 -17.79
CA LEU A 178 1.73 -16.24 -17.20
C LEU A 178 2.28 -17.34 -18.10
N THR A 179 2.00 -17.30 -19.38
CA THR A 179 2.48 -18.30 -20.34
C THR A 179 4.01 -18.35 -20.40
N LYS A 180 4.64 -17.18 -20.40
CA LYS A 180 6.08 -17.07 -20.54
C LYS A 180 6.84 -17.51 -19.30
N PHE A 181 6.44 -17.06 -18.13
CA PHE A 181 7.24 -17.18 -16.92
C PHE A 181 6.69 -18.18 -15.90
N PHE A 182 5.40 -18.53 -15.97
CA PHE A 182 4.75 -19.34 -14.96
C PHE A 182 4.31 -20.72 -15.49
N LYS A 183 4.20 -21.69 -14.60
CA LYS A 183 3.62 -23.00 -14.85
C LYS A 183 2.28 -23.11 -14.11
N ASN A 184 1.27 -23.66 -14.79
CA ASN A 184 -0.02 -23.96 -14.20
C ASN A 184 0.03 -25.34 -13.51
N ASN A 185 -0.43 -25.40 -12.27
CA ASN A 185 -0.42 -26.61 -11.44
C ASN A 185 -1.78 -27.32 -11.35
N GLN A 186 -2.70 -27.05 -12.27
CA GLN A 186 -4.05 -27.64 -12.22
C GLN A 186 -4.06 -29.20 -12.36
N ASN A 187 -2.99 -29.80 -12.82
CA ASN A 187 -2.90 -31.25 -13.10
C ASN A 187 -2.10 -32.03 -12.06
N ASP A 188 -1.58 -31.41 -11.01
CA ASP A 188 -0.84 -32.13 -9.97
C ASP A 188 -1.83 -32.69 -8.93
N THR A 189 -2.37 -33.87 -9.18
CA THR A 189 -3.27 -34.63 -8.31
C THR A 189 -2.59 -35.24 -7.07
N GLY A 190 -1.32 -34.94 -6.83
CA GLY A 190 -0.43 -35.60 -5.88
C GLY A 190 -0.09 -34.86 -4.58
N GLY A 191 -0.85 -33.88 -4.13
CA GLY A 191 -0.47 -33.23 -2.87
C GLY A 191 -1.56 -32.40 -2.20
N ARG A 192 -2.05 -32.89 -1.07
CA ARG A 192 -3.06 -32.26 -0.17
C ARG A 192 -2.63 -30.95 0.51
N THR A 193 -1.70 -30.18 0.00
CA THR A 193 -1.08 -29.09 0.78
C THR A 193 -0.93 -27.75 0.10
N ASN A 194 -1.77 -27.30 -0.82
CA ASN A 194 -1.81 -25.85 -1.15
C ASN A 194 -3.06 -25.48 -1.94
N ILE A 195 -4.14 -25.20 -1.26
CA ILE A 195 -5.34 -24.52 -1.78
C ILE A 195 -4.99 -23.03 -1.97
N GLY A 196 -4.08 -22.67 -2.87
CA GLY A 196 -3.73 -21.26 -2.98
C GLY A 196 -3.16 -20.83 -4.33
N ASN A 197 -2.19 -21.51 -4.86
CA ASN A 197 -1.50 -21.02 -6.04
C ASN A 197 -1.70 -21.96 -7.24
N LYS A 198 -2.54 -21.52 -8.18
CA LYS A 198 -2.70 -22.18 -9.48
C LYS A 198 -1.46 -22.05 -10.36
N PHE A 199 -0.63 -21.06 -10.11
CA PHE A 199 0.55 -20.71 -10.90
C PHE A 199 1.78 -20.56 -10.02
N TYR A 200 2.93 -21.01 -10.46
CA TYR A 200 4.23 -20.77 -9.83
C TYR A 200 5.30 -20.44 -10.88
N LEU A 201 6.23 -19.58 -10.47
CA LEU A 201 7.32 -19.13 -11.33
C LEU A 201 8.21 -20.32 -11.73
N LYS A 202 8.49 -20.47 -13.02
CA LYS A 202 9.38 -21.51 -13.52
C LYS A 202 10.81 -21.25 -13.03
N PRO A 203 11.52 -22.21 -12.39
CA PRO A 203 12.85 -21.96 -11.84
C PRO A 203 13.85 -21.41 -12.87
N HIS A 204 13.83 -21.93 -14.09
CA HIS A 204 14.70 -21.46 -15.18
C HIS A 204 14.32 -20.09 -15.73
N ALA A 205 13.11 -19.59 -15.45
CA ALA A 205 12.62 -18.29 -15.91
C ALA A 205 12.81 -17.17 -14.86
N GLU A 206 13.24 -17.48 -13.63
CA GLU A 206 13.31 -16.56 -12.53
C GLU A 206 14.18 -15.33 -12.85
N LYS A 207 15.41 -15.54 -13.28
CA LYS A 207 16.32 -14.41 -13.66
C LYS A 207 15.73 -13.54 -14.77
N SER A 208 15.13 -14.15 -15.79
CA SER A 208 14.55 -13.43 -16.91
C SER A 208 13.27 -12.70 -16.52
N PHE A 209 12.49 -13.23 -15.58
CA PHE A 209 11.32 -12.57 -15.01
C PHE A 209 11.71 -11.30 -14.25
N PHE A 210 12.65 -11.37 -13.32
CA PHE A 210 13.09 -10.21 -12.56
C PHE A 210 13.79 -9.17 -13.44
N ALA A 211 14.61 -9.60 -14.40
CA ALA A 211 15.20 -8.71 -15.40
C ALA A 211 14.14 -7.96 -16.22
N TRP A 212 13.04 -8.65 -16.56
CA TRP A 212 11.90 -8.03 -17.25
C TRP A 212 11.15 -7.04 -16.34
N VAL A 213 10.87 -7.38 -15.07
CA VAL A 213 10.22 -6.47 -14.11
C VAL A 213 11.03 -5.19 -13.95
N ASN A 214 12.36 -5.29 -13.86
CA ASN A 214 13.28 -4.16 -13.69
C ASN A 214 13.30 -3.18 -14.87
N GLN A 215 12.90 -3.61 -16.06
CA GLN A 215 12.84 -2.73 -17.21
C GLN A 215 11.72 -1.68 -17.10
N TRP A 216 10.67 -1.97 -16.34
CA TRP A 216 9.49 -1.12 -16.23
C TRP A 216 9.11 -0.77 -14.78
N SER A 217 9.94 -1.10 -13.80
CA SER A 217 9.71 -0.72 -12.40
C SER A 217 10.97 -0.23 -11.70
N ILE A 218 10.76 0.56 -10.65
CA ILE A 218 11.75 0.90 -9.62
C ILE A 218 11.19 0.33 -8.32
N MET A 219 12.01 -0.36 -7.54
CA MET A 219 11.60 -0.91 -6.26
C MET A 219 12.60 -0.57 -5.17
N ALA A 220 12.12 -0.06 -4.03
CA ALA A 220 12.93 0.19 -2.85
C ALA A 220 12.10 0.17 -1.57
N LYS A 221 12.65 -0.40 -0.51
CA LYS A 221 12.19 -0.26 0.88
C LYS A 221 12.95 0.83 1.61
N MET A 222 14.21 1.00 1.24
CA MET A 222 15.11 1.99 1.80
C MET A 222 15.88 2.69 0.66
N PRO A 223 16.42 3.90 0.89
CA PRO A 223 17.27 4.58 -0.10
C PRO A 223 18.46 3.74 -0.56
N SER A 224 19.03 2.91 0.34
CA SER A 224 20.16 2.02 0.00
C SER A 224 19.81 0.96 -1.05
N ASP A 225 18.56 0.59 -1.22
CA ASP A 225 18.14 -0.33 -2.27
C ASP A 225 18.35 0.30 -3.68
N LEU A 226 18.41 1.62 -3.74
CA LEU A 226 18.78 2.40 -4.94
C LEU A 226 20.20 2.92 -4.86
N GLY A 227 20.97 2.52 -3.80
CA GLY A 227 22.38 2.84 -3.56
C GLY A 227 22.64 4.22 -2.96
N PHE A 228 21.66 4.85 -2.39
CA PHE A 228 21.76 6.11 -1.66
C PHE A 228 21.88 5.89 -0.15
N SER A 229 22.32 6.93 0.59
CA SER A 229 22.41 6.86 2.04
C SER A 229 21.04 6.62 2.69
N ASN A 230 21.00 5.80 3.75
CA ASN A 230 19.82 5.61 4.61
C ASN A 230 19.74 6.64 5.73
N GLU A 231 20.57 7.66 5.75
CA GLU A 231 20.52 8.70 6.77
C GLU A 231 19.13 9.31 6.87
N GLY A 232 18.59 9.38 8.09
CA GLY A 232 17.22 9.81 8.35
C GLY A 232 16.12 8.78 8.07
N TYR A 233 16.44 7.64 7.44
CA TYR A 233 15.47 6.60 7.09
C TYR A 233 15.55 5.33 7.96
N ILE A 234 16.49 5.29 8.92
CA ILE A 234 16.58 4.20 9.89
C ILE A 234 15.42 4.36 10.87
N LEU A 235 14.49 3.42 10.83
CA LEU A 235 13.33 3.43 11.71
C LEU A 235 13.69 2.85 13.09
N PRO A 236 13.02 3.31 14.16
CA PRO A 236 13.15 2.70 15.47
C PRO A 236 12.64 1.26 15.47
N GLU A 237 12.89 0.53 16.56
CA GLU A 237 12.46 -0.86 16.68
C GLU A 237 10.94 -1.00 16.53
N LEU A 238 10.51 -2.09 15.87
CA LEU A 238 9.13 -2.52 15.76
C LEU A 238 8.94 -3.78 16.61
N ILE A 239 8.17 -3.67 17.68
CA ILE A 239 7.87 -4.75 18.59
C ILE A 239 6.46 -5.25 18.30
N ILE A 240 6.31 -6.53 18.02
CA ILE A 240 5.01 -7.16 17.79
C ILE A 240 4.82 -8.24 18.85
N ASN A 241 3.80 -8.07 19.68
CA ASN A 241 3.45 -9.00 20.75
C ASN A 241 2.15 -9.73 20.41
N ASP A 242 2.12 -11.03 20.61
CA ASP A 242 0.91 -11.85 20.43
C ASP A 242 0.28 -12.17 21.78
N HIS A 243 -0.98 -11.77 21.96
CA HIS A 243 -1.78 -12.02 23.16
C HIS A 243 -2.91 -13.01 22.83
N ILE A 244 -2.80 -14.22 23.39
CA ILE A 244 -3.75 -15.30 23.12
C ILE A 244 -4.79 -15.36 24.24
N ILE A 245 -6.05 -15.12 23.90
CA ILE A 245 -7.21 -15.21 24.80
C ILE A 245 -7.78 -16.63 24.73
N LYS A 246 -7.85 -17.31 25.87
CA LYS A 246 -8.46 -18.64 25.94
C LYS A 246 -9.96 -18.54 25.76
N ASN A 247 -10.50 -19.28 24.79
CA ASN A 247 -11.92 -19.44 24.60
C ASN A 247 -12.44 -20.45 25.65
N GLN A 248 -13.29 -19.98 26.54
CA GLN A 248 -13.94 -20.83 27.55
C GLN A 248 -15.31 -21.36 27.09
N SER A 249 -15.69 -21.10 25.83
CA SER A 249 -16.95 -21.63 25.29
C SER A 249 -16.78 -23.12 25.02
N LEU A 250 -17.54 -23.92 25.76
CA LEU A 250 -17.61 -25.37 25.62
C LEU A 250 -18.58 -25.81 24.50
N ILE A 251 -19.14 -24.86 23.74
CA ILE A 251 -20.16 -25.12 22.70
C ILE A 251 -19.52 -24.82 21.31
N GLY A 252 -19.36 -25.85 20.50
CA GLY A 252 -18.88 -25.71 19.12
C GLY A 252 -19.93 -25.17 18.16
N VAL A 253 -19.52 -24.91 16.90
CA VAL A 253 -20.38 -24.38 15.82
C VAL A 253 -21.66 -25.20 15.59
N ASN A 254 -21.62 -26.48 15.88
CA ASN A 254 -22.76 -27.42 15.71
C ASN A 254 -23.58 -27.60 17.00
N GLY A 255 -23.38 -26.77 18.03
CA GLY A 255 -24.09 -26.90 19.31
C GLY A 255 -23.61 -28.08 20.17
N GLN A 256 -22.55 -28.77 19.78
CA GLN A 256 -22.00 -29.89 20.53
C GLN A 256 -21.04 -29.41 21.62
N PHE A 257 -21.08 -30.09 22.75
CA PHE A 257 -20.18 -29.83 23.88
C PHE A 257 -18.75 -30.27 23.51
N GLN A 258 -17.79 -29.38 23.63
CA GLN A 258 -16.39 -29.65 23.33
C GLN A 258 -15.52 -29.44 24.57
N ILE A 259 -14.65 -30.41 24.85
CA ILE A 259 -13.72 -30.37 25.99
C ILE A 259 -12.51 -29.48 25.70
N PHE A 260 -12.17 -29.31 24.41
CA PHE A 260 -11.07 -28.46 23.93
C PHE A 260 -11.55 -27.57 22.79
N THR A 261 -11.08 -26.33 22.75
CA THR A 261 -11.33 -25.44 21.61
C THR A 261 -10.52 -25.92 20.42
N PRO A 262 -11.14 -26.44 19.36
CA PRO A 262 -10.39 -26.86 18.19
C PRO A 262 -9.87 -25.63 17.43
N ILE A 263 -8.67 -25.72 16.87
CA ILE A 263 -8.16 -24.67 16.00
C ILE A 263 -9.10 -24.55 14.79
N ALA A 264 -9.63 -23.35 14.56
CA ALA A 264 -10.56 -23.06 13.46
C ALA A 264 -9.91 -23.33 12.10
N LYS A 265 -10.51 -24.19 11.28
CA LYS A 265 -10.02 -24.62 9.95
C LYS A 265 -10.71 -23.88 8.81
N THR A 266 -11.91 -23.41 9.04
CA THR A 266 -12.76 -22.74 8.04
C THR A 266 -13.01 -21.29 8.41
N MET A 267 -13.38 -20.46 7.41
CA MET A 267 -13.76 -19.06 7.66
C MET A 267 -14.99 -18.93 8.58
N THR A 268 -15.90 -19.91 8.56
CA THR A 268 -17.08 -19.95 9.42
C THR A 268 -16.67 -20.20 10.87
N GLU A 269 -15.79 -21.16 11.10
CA GLU A 269 -15.26 -21.46 12.44
C GLU A 269 -14.49 -20.27 13.01
N VAL A 270 -13.65 -19.61 12.19
CA VAL A 270 -12.94 -18.38 12.60
C VAL A 270 -13.92 -17.28 13.01
N ARG A 271 -15.01 -17.08 12.27
CA ARG A 271 -16.02 -16.08 12.62
C ARG A 271 -16.77 -16.43 13.92
N HIS A 272 -17.07 -17.70 14.14
CA HIS A 272 -17.68 -18.15 15.38
C HIS A 272 -16.74 -17.91 16.56
N GLU A 273 -15.49 -18.26 16.43
CA GLU A 273 -14.45 -18.04 17.42
C GLU A 273 -14.23 -16.54 17.73
N GLN A 274 -14.22 -15.71 16.71
CA GLN A 274 -14.17 -14.25 16.86
C GLN A 274 -15.35 -13.72 17.68
N LYS A 275 -16.56 -14.22 17.42
CA LYS A 275 -17.78 -13.79 18.11
C LYS A 275 -17.80 -14.24 19.57
N SER A 276 -17.41 -15.48 19.87
CA SER A 276 -17.43 -16.03 21.24
C SER A 276 -16.39 -15.41 22.18
N THR A 277 -15.30 -14.85 21.64
CA THR A 277 -14.21 -14.23 22.40
C THR A 277 -14.18 -12.71 22.30
N GLU A 278 -15.14 -12.11 21.61
CA GLU A 278 -15.16 -10.70 21.21
C GLU A 278 -14.98 -9.75 22.41
N ARG A 279 -15.79 -9.89 23.45
CA ARG A 279 -15.70 -9.02 24.62
C ARG A 279 -14.37 -9.15 25.35
N LYS A 280 -13.90 -10.39 25.59
CA LYS A 280 -12.61 -10.63 26.26
C LYS A 280 -11.41 -10.06 25.48
N ARG A 281 -11.46 -10.13 24.14
CA ARG A 281 -10.41 -9.51 23.30
C ARG A 281 -10.46 -7.98 23.42
N CYS A 282 -11.63 -7.38 23.45
CA CYS A 282 -11.78 -5.94 23.66
C CYS A 282 -11.31 -5.50 25.06
N GLU A 283 -11.67 -6.23 26.12
CA GLU A 283 -11.19 -5.98 27.49
C GLU A 283 -9.65 -6.03 27.57
N LYS A 284 -9.05 -7.05 26.94
CA LYS A 284 -7.57 -7.15 26.86
C LYS A 284 -6.94 -6.00 26.09
N SER A 285 -7.63 -5.52 25.06
CA SER A 285 -7.14 -4.36 24.27
C SER A 285 -7.08 -3.09 25.10
N ILE A 286 -8.08 -2.84 25.95
CA ILE A 286 -8.10 -1.69 26.85
C ILE A 286 -6.99 -1.80 27.91
N GLU A 287 -6.81 -3.00 28.49
CA GLU A 287 -5.70 -3.27 29.42
C GLU A 287 -4.33 -2.94 28.80
N LEU A 288 -4.09 -3.40 27.55
CA LEU A 288 -2.83 -3.20 26.84
C LEU A 288 -2.57 -1.72 26.49
N ALA A 289 -3.61 -1.01 26.08
CA ALA A 289 -3.51 0.41 25.80
C ALA A 289 -3.22 1.23 27.06
N ASN A 290 -3.77 0.85 28.21
CA ASN A 290 -3.49 1.42 29.53
C ASN A 290 -3.39 2.96 29.52
N GLY A 291 -4.35 3.63 28.89
CA GLY A 291 -4.41 5.10 28.78
C GLY A 291 -3.40 5.75 27.84
N LYS A 292 -2.55 4.98 27.15
CA LYS A 292 -1.59 5.51 26.17
C LYS A 292 -2.31 6.03 24.93
N THR A 293 -1.65 6.94 24.20
CA THR A 293 -2.06 7.25 22.83
C THR A 293 -2.01 5.99 21.98
N SER A 294 -3.16 5.54 21.46
CA SER A 294 -3.29 4.23 20.82
C SER A 294 -4.35 4.18 19.75
N VAL A 295 -4.19 3.25 18.80
CA VAL A 295 -5.23 2.90 17.83
C VAL A 295 -5.69 1.46 18.06
N TYR A 296 -7.00 1.27 18.18
CA TYR A 296 -7.64 -0.04 18.22
C TYR A 296 -8.13 -0.41 16.83
N TRP A 297 -7.50 -1.42 16.23
CA TRP A 297 -7.89 -1.95 14.92
C TRP A 297 -8.84 -3.12 15.09
N CYS A 298 -10.13 -2.87 14.93
CA CYS A 298 -11.17 -3.89 15.00
C CYS A 298 -11.60 -4.38 13.60
N ASN A 299 -12.32 -5.49 13.56
CA ASN A 299 -12.80 -6.10 12.31
C ASN A 299 -14.31 -5.93 12.11
N THR A 300 -15.08 -5.94 13.19
CA THR A 300 -16.55 -5.89 13.17
C THR A 300 -17.08 -4.60 13.77
N ASN A 301 -18.34 -4.27 13.49
CA ASN A 301 -19.02 -3.15 14.14
C ASN A 301 -19.27 -3.42 15.63
N ASN A 302 -19.47 -4.70 15.99
CA ASN A 302 -19.73 -5.08 17.37
C ASN A 302 -18.45 -4.91 18.23
N GLU A 303 -17.30 -5.36 17.73
CA GLU A 303 -15.99 -5.08 18.37
C GLU A 303 -15.78 -3.58 18.58
N SER A 304 -16.10 -2.76 17.57
CA SER A 304 -16.01 -1.30 17.64
C SER A 304 -16.90 -0.73 18.75
N ALA A 305 -18.15 -1.19 18.82
CA ALA A 305 -19.11 -0.76 19.85
C ALA A 305 -18.68 -1.17 21.27
N ILE A 306 -18.17 -2.39 21.45
CA ILE A 306 -17.66 -2.86 22.75
C ILE A 306 -16.43 -2.05 23.18
N LEU A 307 -15.49 -1.79 22.26
CA LEU A 307 -14.31 -0.95 22.54
C LEU A 307 -14.74 0.46 22.96
N LYS A 308 -15.76 1.04 22.30
CA LYS A 308 -16.30 2.36 22.65
C LYS A 308 -17.03 2.36 23.99
N GLU A 309 -17.72 1.26 24.35
CA GLU A 309 -18.33 1.07 25.67
C GLU A 309 -17.25 1.02 26.78
N LEU A 310 -16.16 0.27 26.53
CA LEU A 310 -15.08 0.06 27.50
C LEU A 310 -14.12 1.26 27.61
N ASP A 311 -13.97 2.02 26.54
CA ASP A 311 -13.18 3.25 26.48
C ASP A 311 -14.02 4.41 25.91
N PRO A 312 -14.83 5.06 26.75
CA PRO A 312 -15.71 6.15 26.31
C PRO A 312 -14.98 7.37 25.75
N GLU A 313 -13.71 7.57 26.13
CA GLU A 313 -12.88 8.67 25.63
C GLU A 313 -12.29 8.38 24.23
N ALA A 314 -12.25 7.13 23.77
CA ALA A 314 -11.77 6.82 22.43
C ALA A 314 -12.76 7.30 21.36
N TYR A 315 -12.24 7.84 20.26
CA TYR A 315 -13.06 8.26 19.11
C TYR A 315 -13.23 7.10 18.14
N GLU A 316 -14.46 6.92 17.65
CA GLU A 316 -14.82 5.81 16.76
C GLU A 316 -15.02 6.29 15.33
N ILE A 317 -14.42 5.57 14.36
CA ILE A 317 -14.68 5.75 12.94
C ILE A 317 -15.37 4.51 12.39
N ILE A 318 -16.62 4.70 11.93
CA ILE A 318 -17.43 3.66 11.32
C ILE A 318 -17.79 3.95 9.85
N GLY A 319 -18.09 2.89 9.10
CA GLY A 319 -18.35 2.99 7.67
C GLY A 319 -19.50 3.94 7.29
N SER A 320 -20.54 4.02 8.11
CA SER A 320 -21.76 4.81 7.88
C SER A 320 -21.60 6.32 8.11
N GLN A 321 -20.53 6.77 8.75
CA GLN A 321 -20.26 8.20 8.92
C GLN A 321 -19.95 8.89 7.58
N SER A 322 -20.27 10.19 7.47
CA SER A 322 -19.90 10.99 6.32
C SER A 322 -18.37 11.07 6.15
N ILE A 323 -17.92 11.36 4.95
CA ILE A 323 -16.49 11.49 4.65
C ILE A 323 -15.87 12.62 5.46
N GLU A 324 -16.55 13.75 5.54
CA GLU A 324 -16.12 14.95 6.24
C GLU A 324 -15.91 14.66 7.75
N LYS A 325 -16.82 13.89 8.36
CA LYS A 325 -16.68 13.51 9.77
C LYS A 325 -15.50 12.57 10.02
N LYS A 326 -15.26 11.63 9.10
CA LYS A 326 -14.08 10.75 9.17
C LYS A 326 -12.78 11.55 9.06
N GLU A 327 -12.73 12.49 8.12
CA GLU A 327 -11.57 13.36 7.90
C GLU A 327 -11.28 14.23 9.14
N GLU A 328 -12.32 14.82 9.74
CA GLU A 328 -12.21 15.61 10.96
C GLU A 328 -11.57 14.80 12.11
N VAL A 329 -12.10 13.62 12.40
CA VAL A 329 -11.59 12.76 13.48
C VAL A 329 -10.16 12.29 13.20
N LEU A 330 -9.86 11.91 11.96
CA LEU A 330 -8.52 11.45 11.57
C LEU A 330 -7.49 12.58 11.62
N LYS A 331 -7.88 13.79 11.25
CA LYS A 331 -7.04 14.98 11.38
C LYS A 331 -6.79 15.31 12.85
N ALA A 332 -7.83 15.36 13.68
CA ALA A 332 -7.70 15.60 15.12
C ALA A 332 -6.79 14.56 15.79
N PHE A 333 -6.85 13.28 15.36
CA PHE A 333 -5.92 12.26 15.85
C PHE A 333 -4.47 12.52 15.34
N ALA A 334 -4.30 12.87 14.09
CA ALA A 334 -2.97 13.16 13.53
C ALA A 334 -2.32 14.41 14.18
N ASP A 335 -3.12 15.39 14.53
CA ASP A 335 -2.69 16.64 15.21
C ASP A 335 -2.48 16.42 16.74
N GLY A 336 -2.82 15.22 17.27
CA GLY A 336 -2.64 14.87 18.70
C GLY A 336 -3.73 15.40 19.62
N GLU A 337 -4.82 15.95 19.09
CA GLU A 337 -5.98 16.42 19.86
C GLU A 337 -6.79 15.25 20.45
N ILE A 338 -6.75 14.11 19.78
CA ILE A 338 -7.37 12.85 20.20
C ILE A 338 -6.27 11.85 20.54
N SER A 339 -6.35 11.22 21.69
CA SER A 339 -5.35 10.24 22.16
C SER A 339 -5.66 8.80 21.78
N ARG A 340 -6.94 8.45 21.62
CA ARG A 340 -7.35 7.06 21.32
C ARG A 340 -8.37 7.01 20.19
N LEU A 341 -8.11 6.10 19.22
CA LEU A 341 -8.91 5.96 18.02
C LEU A 341 -9.33 4.49 17.84
N ILE A 342 -10.62 4.27 17.58
CA ILE A 342 -11.19 2.97 17.19
C ILE A 342 -11.50 3.01 15.70
N THR A 343 -10.93 2.11 14.92
CA THR A 343 -11.15 2.05 13.48
C THR A 343 -10.91 0.65 12.91
N LYS A 344 -11.21 0.46 11.64
CA LYS A 344 -10.98 -0.80 10.92
C LYS A 344 -9.82 -0.69 9.95
N ALA A 345 -8.99 -1.74 9.88
CA ALA A 345 -7.85 -1.77 8.95
C ALA A 345 -8.27 -1.61 7.48
N LYS A 346 -9.48 -2.04 7.10
CA LYS A 346 -10.06 -1.79 5.76
C LYS A 346 -10.28 -0.32 5.43
N MET A 347 -10.37 0.54 6.44
CA MET A 347 -10.57 1.98 6.29
C MET A 347 -9.23 2.74 6.22
N THR A 348 -8.09 2.02 6.18
CA THR A 348 -6.74 2.58 6.12
C THR A 348 -6.41 3.32 4.82
N GLY A 349 -7.26 3.29 3.81
CA GLY A 349 -7.13 4.11 2.60
C GLY A 349 -7.04 5.63 2.87
N MET A 350 -7.29 6.05 4.11
CA MET A 350 -7.14 7.44 4.55
C MET A 350 -5.68 7.73 4.92
N GLY A 351 -4.90 8.22 3.98
CA GLY A 351 -3.43 8.37 3.94
C GLY A 351 -2.72 9.17 5.03
N LEU A 352 -3.31 9.41 6.19
CA LEU A 352 -2.73 10.23 7.24
C LEU A 352 -1.56 9.54 7.97
N ASN A 353 -0.63 10.34 8.42
CA ASN A 353 0.59 9.95 9.12
C ASN A 353 0.38 10.08 10.63
N TRP A 354 0.70 9.02 11.39
CA TRP A 354 0.47 8.96 12.83
C TRP A 354 1.75 8.71 13.62
N GLN A 355 2.86 9.40 13.27
CA GLN A 355 4.16 9.25 13.94
C GLN A 355 4.15 9.74 15.39
N HIS A 356 3.17 10.55 15.82
CA HIS A 356 2.98 10.94 17.20
C HIS A 356 2.54 9.78 18.09
N CYS A 357 1.87 8.78 17.50
CA CYS A 357 1.43 7.56 18.14
C CYS A 357 2.44 6.44 17.87
N ASN A 358 2.80 5.69 18.91
CA ASN A 358 3.73 4.57 18.82
C ASN A 358 3.18 3.26 19.42
N HIS A 359 1.91 3.22 19.73
CA HIS A 359 1.24 2.04 20.26
C HIS A 359 -0.06 1.73 19.50
N SER A 360 -0.33 0.46 19.29
CA SER A 360 -1.55 0.03 18.61
C SER A 360 -1.96 -1.37 19.04
N VAL A 361 -3.26 -1.59 19.21
CA VAL A 361 -3.82 -2.91 19.42
C VAL A 361 -4.52 -3.37 18.14
N PHE A 362 -4.21 -4.56 17.68
CA PHE A 362 -4.65 -5.07 16.39
C PHE A 362 -5.34 -6.43 16.53
N PHE A 363 -6.54 -6.55 15.96
CA PHE A 363 -7.23 -7.84 15.80
C PHE A 363 -6.85 -8.44 14.44
N PRO A 364 -5.96 -9.44 14.39
CA PRO A 364 -5.45 -9.99 13.14
C PRO A 364 -6.54 -10.56 12.23
N THR A 365 -6.36 -10.36 10.93
CA THR A 365 -7.13 -11.00 9.85
C THR A 365 -6.18 -11.76 8.92
N TRP A 366 -6.72 -12.50 7.95
CA TRP A 366 -5.92 -13.19 6.94
C TRP A 366 -5.18 -12.27 5.95
N SER A 367 -5.39 -10.94 6.04
CA SER A 367 -4.82 -9.97 5.10
C SER A 367 -3.50 -9.39 5.59
N TYR A 368 -2.40 -9.87 5.00
CA TYR A 368 -1.08 -9.27 5.19
C TYR A 368 -1.05 -7.77 4.84
N GLU A 369 -1.68 -7.39 3.74
CA GLU A 369 -1.71 -5.99 3.28
C GLU A 369 -2.36 -5.06 4.31
N GLN A 370 -3.50 -5.46 4.89
CA GLN A 370 -4.17 -4.64 5.92
C GLN A 370 -3.30 -4.49 7.17
N ARG A 371 -2.68 -5.58 7.63
CA ARG A 371 -1.73 -5.54 8.74
C ARG A 371 -0.54 -4.62 8.43
N TYR A 372 0.06 -4.80 7.27
CA TYR A 372 1.19 -4.00 6.84
C TYR A 372 0.85 -2.51 6.78
N GLN A 373 -0.22 -2.15 6.11
CA GLN A 373 -0.67 -0.76 5.99
C GLN A 373 -1.03 -0.14 7.35
N ALA A 374 -1.66 -0.89 8.26
CA ALA A 374 -1.96 -0.43 9.61
C ALA A 374 -0.67 -0.10 10.39
N ILE A 375 0.31 -1.01 10.41
CA ILE A 375 1.61 -0.82 11.07
C ILE A 375 2.35 0.38 10.48
N ARG A 376 2.34 0.53 9.15
CA ARG A 376 3.06 1.60 8.47
C ARG A 376 2.42 2.99 8.60
N ARG A 377 1.33 3.14 9.35
CA ARG A 377 0.82 4.45 9.83
C ARG A 377 1.69 5.05 10.93
N PHE A 378 2.24 4.20 11.77
CA PHE A 378 3.08 4.53 12.93
C PHE A 378 4.56 4.37 12.62
N TRP A 379 4.94 3.20 12.10
CA TRP A 379 6.31 2.79 11.83
C TRP A 379 6.74 3.22 10.43
N ARG A 380 7.13 4.48 10.34
CA ARG A 380 7.49 5.15 9.07
C ARG A 380 8.48 6.29 9.30
N PHE A 381 9.02 6.84 8.22
CA PHE A 381 9.91 8.01 8.28
C PHE A 381 9.33 9.11 9.19
N GLY A 382 10.18 9.63 10.09
CA GLY A 382 9.81 10.62 11.10
C GLY A 382 9.36 10.05 12.45
N GLN A 383 9.16 8.72 12.57
CA GLN A 383 8.96 8.08 13.88
C GLN A 383 10.27 8.04 14.66
N LYS A 384 10.23 8.49 15.92
CA LYS A 384 11.39 8.58 16.81
C LYS A 384 11.35 7.59 17.99
N LYS A 385 10.20 6.97 18.22
CA LYS A 385 9.98 6.03 19.35
C LYS A 385 9.84 4.62 18.83
N GLU A 386 10.18 3.64 19.63
CA GLU A 386 9.84 2.24 19.40
C GLU A 386 8.34 2.10 19.18
N VAL A 387 7.94 1.35 18.16
CA VAL A 387 6.53 1.11 17.86
C VAL A 387 6.12 -0.25 18.38
N VAL A 388 5.10 -0.28 19.22
CA VAL A 388 4.56 -1.51 19.81
C VAL A 388 3.21 -1.83 19.20
N ILE A 389 3.08 -3.02 18.65
CA ILE A 389 1.84 -3.56 18.10
C ILE A 389 1.45 -4.79 18.90
N ASP A 390 0.40 -4.67 19.69
CA ASP A 390 -0.16 -5.77 20.46
C ASP A 390 -1.25 -6.47 19.65
N GLN A 391 -1.02 -7.68 19.20
CA GLN A 391 -1.99 -8.49 18.48
C GLN A 391 -2.81 -9.32 19.45
N VAL A 392 -4.14 -9.17 19.43
CA VAL A 392 -5.04 -9.88 20.33
C VAL A 392 -5.89 -10.86 19.54
N ILE A 393 -5.72 -12.14 19.83
CA ILE A 393 -6.45 -13.25 19.18
C ILE A 393 -7.00 -14.22 20.22
N SER A 394 -7.88 -15.12 19.79
CA SER A 394 -8.22 -16.31 20.59
C SER A 394 -7.33 -17.50 20.22
N ASP A 395 -7.30 -18.50 21.10
CA ASP A 395 -6.55 -19.75 20.89
C ASP A 395 -7.00 -20.51 19.63
N GLY A 396 -8.30 -20.46 19.29
CA GLY A 396 -8.82 -21.00 18.03
C GLY A 396 -8.36 -20.29 16.75
N GLN A 397 -7.79 -19.09 16.86
CA GLN A 397 -7.36 -18.27 15.72
C GLN A 397 -5.84 -18.33 15.42
N THR A 398 -5.06 -19.14 16.10
CA THR A 398 -3.59 -19.20 15.94
C THR A 398 -3.12 -19.40 14.51
N ARG A 399 -3.89 -20.13 13.68
CA ARG A 399 -3.62 -20.28 12.23
C ARG A 399 -3.63 -18.96 11.45
N VAL A 400 -4.34 -17.95 11.94
CA VAL A 400 -4.35 -16.63 11.31
C VAL A 400 -2.96 -15.99 11.43
N LEU A 401 -2.33 -16.09 12.61
CA LEU A 401 -0.96 -15.59 12.81
C LEU A 401 0.05 -16.37 11.96
N GLU A 402 -0.02 -17.71 11.96
CA GLU A 402 0.86 -18.54 11.14
C GLU A 402 0.76 -18.18 9.66
N ALA A 403 -0.45 -17.96 9.15
CA ALA A 403 -0.68 -17.56 7.76
C ALA A 403 -0.14 -16.15 7.46
N LEU A 404 -0.29 -15.21 8.42
CA LEU A 404 0.27 -13.86 8.29
C LEU A 404 1.80 -13.89 8.28
N ASP A 405 2.42 -14.70 9.13
CA ASP A 405 3.88 -14.84 9.19
C ASP A 405 4.44 -15.46 7.91
N GLN A 406 3.78 -16.49 7.37
CA GLN A 406 4.15 -17.06 6.08
C GLN A 406 4.04 -16.04 4.94
N LYS A 407 2.97 -15.24 4.90
CA LYS A 407 2.79 -14.17 3.91
C LYS A 407 3.85 -13.06 4.08
N THR A 408 4.19 -12.73 5.33
CA THR A 408 5.24 -11.76 5.64
C THR A 408 6.61 -12.24 5.12
N LYS A 409 6.97 -13.50 5.38
CA LYS A 409 8.22 -14.10 4.86
C LYS A 409 8.27 -14.10 3.34
N LYS A 410 7.18 -14.50 2.68
CA LYS A 410 7.07 -14.44 1.20
C LYS A 410 7.21 -13.03 0.65
N ALA A 411 6.57 -12.02 1.28
CA ALA A 411 6.68 -10.63 0.86
C ALA A 411 8.10 -10.07 1.03
N ILE A 412 8.81 -10.48 2.10
CA ILE A 412 10.23 -10.12 2.32
C ILE A 412 11.12 -10.76 1.27
N GLU A 413 10.95 -12.06 1.01
CA GLU A 413 11.72 -12.80 0.01
C GLU A 413 11.48 -12.25 -1.41
N LEU A 414 10.23 -11.98 -1.75
CA LEU A 414 9.86 -11.32 -3.01
C LEU A 414 10.62 -10.00 -3.19
N HIS A 415 10.58 -9.16 -2.16
CA HIS A 415 11.23 -7.88 -2.21
C HIS A 415 12.75 -8.04 -2.36
N LYS A 416 13.37 -8.96 -1.60
CA LYS A 416 14.79 -9.26 -1.68
C LYS A 416 15.18 -9.68 -3.09
N ASN A 417 14.44 -10.62 -3.69
CA ASN A 417 14.71 -11.10 -5.06
C ASN A 417 14.55 -9.99 -6.10
N LEU A 418 13.57 -9.09 -5.92
CA LEU A 418 13.41 -7.94 -6.80
C LEU A 418 14.54 -6.92 -6.63
N THR A 419 14.94 -6.57 -5.41
CA THR A 419 16.00 -5.58 -5.16
C THR A 419 17.40 -6.08 -5.52
N GLU A 420 17.76 -7.33 -5.21
CA GLU A 420 19.06 -7.89 -5.56
C GLU A 420 19.28 -7.95 -7.07
N ASN A 421 18.26 -8.27 -7.86
CA ASN A 421 18.31 -8.26 -9.31
C ASN A 421 18.28 -6.84 -9.91
N VAL A 422 17.68 -5.85 -9.22
CA VAL A 422 17.67 -4.43 -9.60
C VAL A 422 19.03 -3.81 -9.40
N ASN A 423 19.69 -4.11 -8.29
CA ASN A 423 20.94 -3.44 -7.89
C ASN A 423 22.10 -3.71 -8.87
N MET A 424 22.13 -4.85 -9.56
CA MET A 424 23.15 -5.12 -10.57
C MET A 424 23.10 -4.17 -11.78
N VAL A 425 21.92 -3.62 -12.09
CA VAL A 425 21.76 -2.66 -13.21
C VAL A 425 21.98 -1.21 -12.75
N PHE A 426 21.62 -0.90 -11.49
CA PHE A 426 21.65 0.47 -10.95
C PHE A 426 23.04 0.93 -10.49
N THR A 427 23.91 0.05 -10.03
CA THR A 427 25.28 0.41 -9.60
C THR A 427 26.13 1.10 -10.69
N HIS A 428 25.81 0.86 -11.95
CA HIS A 428 26.45 1.60 -13.06
C HIS A 428 25.88 3.01 -13.26
N ILE A 429 24.54 3.17 -13.08
CA ILE A 429 23.85 4.44 -13.37
C ILE A 429 24.08 5.47 -12.25
N GLN A 430 24.25 5.03 -11.00
CA GLN A 430 24.51 5.91 -9.86
C GLN A 430 25.80 6.71 -9.94
N LYS A 431 26.86 6.14 -10.51
CA LYS A 431 28.13 6.84 -10.67
C LYS A 431 28.02 8.10 -11.54
N GLU A 432 26.96 8.20 -12.34
CA GLU A 432 26.69 9.31 -13.26
C GLU A 432 25.59 10.26 -12.77
N PHE A 433 24.85 9.89 -11.69
CA PHE A 433 23.75 10.72 -11.18
C PHE A 433 24.29 11.92 -10.39
N ASN A 434 23.93 13.13 -10.83
CA ASN A 434 24.21 14.37 -10.11
C ASN A 434 22.95 15.25 -10.11
N LYS A 435 22.31 15.41 -8.94
CA LYS A 435 21.13 16.24 -8.75
C LYS A 435 21.32 17.70 -9.15
N GLU A 436 22.51 18.25 -8.98
CA GLU A 436 22.81 19.66 -9.29
C GLU A 436 22.78 19.94 -10.79
N ILE A 437 23.10 18.94 -11.63
CA ILE A 437 23.05 19.08 -13.09
C ILE A 437 21.59 19.16 -13.59
N LEU A 438 20.64 18.63 -12.81
CA LEU A 438 19.21 18.61 -13.15
C LEU A 438 18.47 19.88 -12.74
N LYS A 439 19.04 20.69 -11.85
CA LYS A 439 18.45 21.98 -11.47
C LYS A 439 18.53 22.95 -12.65
N PRO A 440 17.41 23.59 -13.04
CA PRO A 440 17.47 24.68 -14.02
C PRO A 440 18.40 25.78 -13.50
N LYS A 441 19.39 26.15 -14.31
CA LYS A 441 20.32 27.25 -13.97
C LYS A 441 19.68 28.66 -13.99
N PHE A 442 18.36 28.74 -13.96
CA PHE A 442 17.60 29.99 -13.98
C PHE A 442 16.65 30.03 -12.79
N LEU A 443 17.20 30.42 -11.68
CA LEU A 443 16.52 31.10 -10.57
C LEU A 443 17.50 32.09 -9.98
#